data_5d974ed9c6d57256a7010061a5c61098
#
_entry.id   5d974ed9c6d57256a7010061a5c61098
#
_cell.length_a   1.000
_cell.length_b   1.000
_cell.length_c   1.000
_cell.angle_alpha   90.00
_cell.angle_beta   90.00
_cell.angle_gamma   90.00
#
_symmetry.space_group_name_H-M   'P 1'
#
loop_
_entity.id
_entity.type
_entity.pdbx_description
1 polymer ?
#
loop_
_entity_poly.entity_id
_entity_poly.type
_entity_poly.pdbx_seq_one_letter_code
_entity_poly.pdbx_strand_id
1 'polypeptide(L)'
;DLSATTLTVRDTDAVFVNDSVATIRALTSDPTIYDIHTITKLRDGAPGDKAISAVLTNENQRIPCNSEGTPVDHAFDNASCQIIIYNGGVNDTTNWTITTTPSTGVTIESRTATTQTNDTVKVGGMTTPTGNVTFTCTRNGYGDIIKTFSLVKVEAGQDGTSPTIYSVECSALAINKTTPADTQTASSYSPANVVVNSYQQTGNGAKTTYQGWFWIKAGSTDIYK
;
A
#
# COMPACT_ATOMS: atom_id res chain seq x y z
N ASP A 1 -16.92 2.34 -20.18
CA ASP A 1 -16.17 1.25 -19.52
C ASP A 1 -15.27 0.59 -20.55
N LEU A 2 -14.00 0.97 -20.57
CA LEU A 2 -12.98 0.30 -21.38
C LEU A 2 -12.39 -0.84 -20.55
N SER A 3 -12.92 -2.02 -20.70
CA SER A 3 -12.32 -3.28 -20.21
C SER A 3 -11.12 -3.67 -21.09
N ALA A 4 -10.17 -2.76 -21.28
CA ALA A 4 -9.00 -3.01 -22.10
C ALA A 4 -7.73 -2.88 -21.26
N THR A 5 -6.81 -3.81 -21.47
CA THR A 5 -5.46 -3.77 -20.85
C THR A 5 -4.54 -2.77 -21.53
N THR A 6 -4.97 -2.17 -22.64
CA THR A 6 -4.16 -1.24 -23.44
C THR A 6 -5.02 -0.06 -23.88
N LEU A 7 -4.53 1.15 -23.62
CA LEU A 7 -5.04 2.41 -24.15
C LEU A 7 -4.04 2.93 -25.20
N THR A 8 -4.51 3.16 -26.41
CA THR A 8 -3.70 3.82 -27.46
C THR A 8 -4.13 5.27 -27.57
N VAL A 9 -3.19 6.19 -27.40
CA VAL A 9 -3.41 7.64 -27.55
C VAL A 9 -2.69 8.11 -28.80
N ARG A 10 -3.41 8.80 -29.69
CA ARG A 10 -2.89 9.32 -30.96
C ARG A 10 -2.86 10.85 -30.94
N ASP A 11 -2.00 11.44 -31.75
CA ASP A 11 -1.90 12.89 -31.94
C ASP A 11 -3.17 13.52 -32.52
N THR A 12 -4.03 12.70 -33.15
CA THR A 12 -5.32 13.10 -33.73
C THR A 12 -6.49 12.96 -32.78
N ASP A 13 -6.28 12.45 -31.58
CA ASP A 13 -7.36 12.29 -30.61
C ASP A 13 -7.90 13.64 -30.13
N ALA A 14 -9.19 13.69 -29.83
CA ALA A 14 -9.90 14.93 -29.49
C ALA A 14 -9.26 15.71 -28.32
N VAL A 15 -8.61 15.03 -27.39
CA VAL A 15 -7.89 15.63 -26.25
C VAL A 15 -6.75 16.55 -26.70
N PHE A 16 -6.17 16.31 -27.91
CA PHE A 16 -5.08 17.10 -28.47
C PHE A 16 -5.52 18.12 -29.54
N VAL A 17 -6.80 18.33 -29.74
CA VAL A 17 -7.28 19.31 -30.73
C VAL A 17 -6.95 20.73 -30.27
N ASN A 18 -7.16 21.05 -29.02
CA ASN A 18 -6.92 22.38 -28.46
C ASN A 18 -5.80 22.39 -27.41
N ASP A 19 -5.48 21.24 -26.81
CA ASP A 19 -4.48 21.11 -25.77
C ASP A 19 -3.25 20.35 -26.25
N SER A 20 -2.11 20.68 -25.69
CA SER A 20 -0.85 19.96 -25.93
C SER A 20 -0.50 18.98 -24.81
N VAL A 21 -1.34 18.87 -23.78
CA VAL A 21 -1.12 17.99 -22.62
C VAL A 21 -2.37 17.18 -22.36
N ALA A 22 -2.20 15.88 -22.22
CA ALA A 22 -3.26 14.96 -21.82
C ALA A 22 -2.83 14.22 -20.54
N THR A 23 -3.72 14.17 -19.57
CA THR A 23 -3.52 13.37 -18.36
C THR A 23 -4.39 12.13 -18.43
N ILE A 24 -3.76 10.97 -18.38
CA ILE A 24 -4.43 9.68 -18.32
C ILE A 24 -4.49 9.26 -16.86
N ARG A 25 -5.69 8.93 -16.40
CA ARG A 25 -5.93 8.37 -15.08
C ARG A 25 -6.42 6.94 -15.23
N ALA A 26 -5.63 5.99 -14.79
CA ALA A 26 -6.04 4.59 -14.68
C ALA A 26 -6.64 4.36 -13.29
N LEU A 27 -7.90 3.90 -13.24
CA LEU A 27 -8.61 3.64 -12.00
C LEU A 27 -8.81 2.13 -11.84
N THR A 28 -8.82 1.67 -10.60
CA THR A 28 -9.34 0.35 -10.24
C THR A 28 -10.86 0.43 -10.02
N SER A 29 -11.48 -0.66 -9.60
CA SER A 29 -12.88 -0.64 -9.14
C SER A 29 -13.11 0.27 -7.92
N ASP A 30 -12.07 0.55 -7.14
CA ASP A 30 -12.07 1.58 -6.10
C ASP A 30 -11.52 2.88 -6.71
N PRO A 31 -12.36 3.94 -6.84
CA PRO A 31 -11.94 5.20 -7.47
C PRO A 31 -10.89 5.99 -6.67
N THR A 32 -10.59 5.58 -5.44
CA THR A 32 -9.52 6.18 -4.62
C THR A 32 -8.14 5.63 -4.98
N ILE A 33 -8.10 4.46 -5.64
CA ILE A 33 -6.87 3.81 -6.10
C ILE A 33 -6.69 4.08 -7.59
N TYR A 34 -5.74 4.93 -7.93
CA TYR A 34 -5.47 5.31 -9.32
C TYR A 34 -4.00 5.59 -9.55
N ASP A 35 -3.62 5.53 -10.82
CA ASP A 35 -2.33 5.99 -11.31
C ASP A 35 -2.53 7.06 -12.37
N ILE A 36 -1.60 8.01 -12.47
CA ILE A 36 -1.70 9.14 -13.40
C ILE A 36 -0.45 9.19 -14.27
N HIS A 37 -0.68 9.27 -15.58
CA HIS A 37 0.37 9.50 -16.56
C HIS A 37 0.05 10.72 -17.41
N THR A 38 1.03 11.60 -17.60
CA THR A 38 0.88 12.80 -18.42
C THR A 38 1.57 12.63 -19.76
N ILE A 39 0.82 12.79 -20.84
CA ILE A 39 1.33 12.79 -22.20
C ILE A 39 1.33 14.22 -22.72
N THR A 40 2.47 14.68 -23.23
CA THR A 40 2.59 15.98 -23.87
C THR A 40 2.73 15.81 -25.38
N LYS A 41 1.81 16.41 -26.15
CA LYS A 41 1.94 16.54 -27.59
C LYS A 41 2.90 17.68 -27.90
N LEU A 42 4.01 17.35 -28.49
CA LEU A 42 4.95 18.33 -29.01
C LEU A 42 4.45 18.81 -30.38
N ARG A 43 4.31 20.11 -30.54
CA ARG A 43 4.07 20.72 -31.83
C ARG A 43 5.40 21.22 -32.36
N ASP A 44 5.62 21.05 -33.64
CA ASP A 44 6.67 21.80 -34.30
C ASP A 44 6.39 23.29 -34.09
N GLY A 45 7.40 24.02 -33.62
CA GLY A 45 7.30 25.49 -33.51
C GLY A 45 7.00 26.13 -34.86
N ALA A 46 6.62 27.40 -34.85
CA ALA A 46 6.59 28.19 -36.07
C ALA A 46 7.94 28.07 -36.80
N PRO A 47 8.01 28.20 -38.14
CA PRO A 47 9.25 28.04 -38.88
C PRO A 47 10.37 28.88 -38.23
N GLY A 48 11.35 28.24 -37.64
CA GLY A 48 12.46 28.85 -36.89
C GLY A 48 12.55 28.50 -35.41
N ASP A 49 11.45 28.07 -34.77
CA ASP A 49 11.47 27.70 -33.32
C ASP A 49 11.55 26.20 -33.15
N LYS A 50 12.52 25.75 -32.39
CA LYS A 50 12.65 24.34 -32.01
C LYS A 50 11.66 24.00 -30.88
N ALA A 51 11.03 22.81 -30.95
CA ALA A 51 10.14 22.35 -29.92
C ALA A 51 10.89 22.16 -28.59
N ILE A 52 10.37 22.76 -27.52
CA ILE A 52 10.87 22.59 -26.17
C ILE A 52 10.05 21.49 -25.47
N SER A 53 10.74 20.55 -24.85
CA SER A 53 10.11 19.53 -24.01
C SER A 53 10.89 19.32 -22.71
N ALA A 54 10.18 18.96 -21.63
CA ALA A 54 10.80 18.58 -20.38
C ALA A 54 10.28 17.21 -19.94
N VAL A 55 11.20 16.35 -19.50
CA VAL A 55 10.93 14.97 -19.09
C VAL A 55 11.41 14.79 -17.67
N LEU A 56 10.60 14.11 -16.86
CA LEU A 56 11.01 13.55 -15.56
C LEU A 56 11.40 12.08 -15.75
N THR A 57 12.49 11.65 -15.12
CA THR A 57 12.91 10.23 -15.13
C THR A 57 12.04 9.38 -14.24
N ASN A 58 11.39 10.01 -13.26
CA ASN A 58 10.45 9.38 -12.35
C ASN A 58 9.35 10.38 -12.04
N GLU A 59 8.11 10.08 -12.42
CA GLU A 59 6.97 10.97 -12.14
C GLU A 59 6.26 10.60 -10.84
N ASN A 60 6.37 9.33 -10.40
CA ASN A 60 5.68 8.82 -9.22
C ASN A 60 6.58 7.88 -8.41
N GLN A 61 6.62 8.08 -7.10
CA GLN A 61 7.34 7.21 -6.18
C GLN A 61 6.45 6.74 -5.04
N ARG A 62 6.42 5.43 -4.83
CA ARG A 62 5.81 4.82 -3.66
C ARG A 62 6.82 4.75 -2.53
N ILE A 63 6.41 5.17 -1.34
CA ILE A 63 7.21 5.12 -0.12
C ILE A 63 6.63 4.02 0.75
N PRO A 64 7.30 2.87 0.89
CA PRO A 64 6.82 1.78 1.71
C PRO A 64 6.81 2.17 3.18
N CYS A 65 5.70 1.86 3.85
CA CYS A 65 5.47 2.13 5.26
C CYS A 65 5.03 0.86 5.99
N ASN A 66 5.20 0.85 7.31
CA ASN A 66 4.56 -0.14 8.17
C ASN A 66 3.05 0.09 8.27
N SER A 67 2.35 -0.71 9.07
CA SER A 67 0.89 -0.62 9.27
C SER A 67 0.42 0.68 9.96
N GLU A 68 1.33 1.43 10.57
CA GLU A 68 1.08 2.72 11.21
C GLU A 68 1.43 3.92 10.31
N GLY A 69 1.75 3.68 9.04
CA GLY A 69 2.11 4.73 8.08
C GLY A 69 3.50 5.34 8.30
N THR A 70 4.36 4.69 9.11
CA THR A 70 5.76 5.11 9.28
C THR A 70 6.60 4.50 8.17
N PRO A 71 7.42 5.29 7.42
CA PRO A 71 8.32 4.77 6.42
C PRO A 71 9.26 3.70 7.00
N VAL A 72 9.39 2.57 6.31
CA VAL A 72 10.32 1.52 6.71
C VAL A 72 11.76 1.92 6.41
N ASP A 73 12.72 1.14 6.93
CA ASP A 73 14.12 1.36 6.62
C ASP A 73 14.37 1.31 5.10
N HIS A 74 15.24 2.18 4.60
CA HIS A 74 15.52 2.35 3.16
C HIS A 74 14.33 2.77 2.27
N ALA A 75 13.23 3.24 2.85
CA ALA A 75 12.02 3.62 2.10
C ALA A 75 12.27 4.71 1.04
N PHE A 76 13.27 5.57 1.23
CA PHE A 76 13.59 6.70 0.35
C PHE A 76 14.80 6.45 -0.57
N ASP A 77 15.42 5.27 -0.57
CA ASP A 77 16.63 5.01 -1.35
C ASP A 77 16.44 5.28 -2.86
N ASN A 78 15.27 4.96 -3.39
CA ASN A 78 14.90 5.17 -4.78
C ASN A 78 14.02 6.42 -5.00
N ALA A 79 13.81 7.26 -3.97
CA ALA A 79 12.97 8.42 -4.05
C ALA A 79 13.69 9.61 -4.72
N SER A 80 14.16 9.40 -5.94
CA SER A 80 14.85 10.40 -6.75
C SER A 80 14.17 10.62 -8.08
N CYS A 81 14.29 11.85 -8.59
CA CYS A 81 13.76 12.26 -9.87
C CYS A 81 14.73 13.24 -10.52
N GLN A 82 14.98 13.06 -11.82
CA GLN A 82 15.72 14.00 -12.66
C GLN A 82 14.77 14.71 -13.60
N ILE A 83 14.99 16.00 -13.84
CA ILE A 83 14.38 16.72 -14.93
C ILE A 83 15.41 16.98 -16.01
N ILE A 84 15.00 16.73 -17.27
CA ILE A 84 15.83 16.97 -18.46
C ILE A 84 14.98 17.78 -19.43
N ILE A 85 15.53 18.89 -19.92
CA ILE A 85 14.86 19.76 -20.89
C ILE A 85 15.56 19.62 -22.25
N TYR A 86 14.76 19.43 -23.27
CA TYR A 86 15.23 19.29 -24.65
C TYR A 86 14.75 20.47 -25.52
N ASN A 87 15.60 20.90 -26.43
CA ASN A 87 15.31 21.88 -27.46
C ASN A 87 15.60 21.26 -28.82
N GLY A 88 14.53 20.93 -29.57
CA GLY A 88 14.67 20.21 -30.84
C GLY A 88 15.40 18.88 -30.73
N GLY A 89 15.18 18.14 -29.64
CA GLY A 89 15.78 16.84 -29.37
C GLY A 89 17.19 16.88 -28.75
N VAL A 90 17.79 18.05 -28.58
CA VAL A 90 19.10 18.22 -27.93
C VAL A 90 18.89 18.62 -26.46
N ASN A 91 19.67 18.03 -25.55
CA ASN A 91 19.61 18.41 -24.12
C ASN A 91 20.00 19.89 -23.96
N ASP A 92 19.10 20.66 -23.39
CA ASP A 92 19.18 22.12 -23.22
C ASP A 92 19.01 22.54 -21.76
N THR A 93 19.05 21.58 -20.83
CA THR A 93 18.76 21.77 -19.40
C THR A 93 19.59 22.87 -18.77
N THR A 94 20.87 23.00 -19.15
CA THR A 94 21.81 24.00 -18.60
C THR A 94 21.45 25.45 -18.94
N ASN A 95 20.59 25.65 -19.95
CA ASN A 95 20.13 27.00 -20.37
C ASN A 95 18.85 27.43 -19.63
N TRP A 96 18.36 26.62 -18.69
CA TRP A 96 17.15 26.86 -17.91
C TRP A 96 17.48 27.09 -16.43
N THR A 97 16.78 28.02 -15.83
CA THR A 97 16.77 28.16 -14.37
C THR A 97 15.70 27.23 -13.82
N ILE A 98 16.11 26.25 -13.00
CA ILE A 98 15.21 25.28 -12.42
C ILE A 98 15.10 25.53 -10.93
N THR A 99 13.88 25.68 -10.44
CA THR A 99 13.55 25.80 -9.02
C THR A 99 12.75 24.58 -8.59
N THR A 100 13.07 24.02 -7.44
CA THR A 100 12.38 22.87 -6.86
C THR A 100 11.67 23.28 -5.59
N THR A 101 10.37 22.98 -5.50
CA THR A 101 9.55 23.31 -4.34
C THR A 101 8.88 22.04 -3.85
N PRO A 102 9.28 21.52 -2.66
CA PRO A 102 8.58 20.40 -2.04
C PRO A 102 7.24 20.88 -1.46
N SER A 103 6.23 20.02 -1.49
CA SER A 103 4.99 20.25 -0.75
C SER A 103 5.22 20.14 0.76
N THR A 104 4.29 20.68 1.55
CA THR A 104 4.33 20.56 3.01
C THR A 104 4.48 19.09 3.42
N GLY A 105 5.40 18.83 4.33
CA GLY A 105 5.68 17.49 4.85
C GLY A 105 6.65 16.66 4.00
N VAL A 106 7.13 17.16 2.86
CA VAL A 106 8.19 16.51 2.06
C VAL A 106 9.52 17.20 2.33
N THR A 107 10.55 16.41 2.59
CA THR A 107 11.93 16.90 2.85
C THR A 107 12.85 16.42 1.72
N ILE A 108 13.53 17.36 1.07
CA ILE A 108 14.58 17.07 0.08
C ILE A 108 15.87 16.77 0.84
N GLU A 109 16.46 15.59 0.59
CA GLU A 109 17.76 15.20 1.13
C GLU A 109 18.91 15.83 0.36
N SER A 110 18.83 15.80 -0.97
CA SER A 110 19.86 16.35 -1.84
C SER A 110 19.29 16.83 -3.16
N ARG A 111 20.00 17.77 -3.76
CA ARG A 111 19.72 18.29 -5.09
C ARG A 111 21.02 18.54 -5.83
N THR A 112 21.10 18.04 -7.06
CA THR A 112 22.19 18.41 -7.98
C THR A 112 21.87 19.74 -8.63
N ALA A 113 22.83 20.67 -8.59
CA ALA A 113 22.61 22.03 -9.10
C ALA A 113 22.42 22.07 -10.64
N THR A 114 21.72 23.10 -11.11
CA THR A 114 21.34 23.36 -12.50
C THR A 114 22.50 23.57 -13.50
N THR A 115 23.76 23.53 -13.06
CA THR A 115 24.95 23.57 -13.93
C THR A 115 25.21 22.25 -14.65
N GLN A 116 24.47 21.21 -14.36
CA GLN A 116 24.57 19.89 -14.95
C GLN A 116 23.61 19.74 -16.14
N THR A 117 23.82 18.71 -16.95
CA THR A 117 22.92 18.34 -18.06
C THR A 117 21.55 17.83 -17.60
N ASN A 118 21.34 17.74 -16.32
CA ASN A 118 20.08 17.42 -15.65
C ASN A 118 20.02 18.11 -14.28
N ASP A 119 18.85 18.19 -13.70
CA ASP A 119 18.66 18.57 -12.29
C ASP A 119 17.99 17.40 -11.55
N THR A 120 18.67 16.89 -10.54
CA THR A 120 18.24 15.72 -9.79
C THR A 120 17.87 16.09 -8.37
N VAL A 121 16.71 15.65 -7.92
CA VAL A 121 16.24 15.76 -6.54
C VAL A 121 16.14 14.37 -5.94
N LYS A 122 16.62 14.21 -4.71
CA LYS A 122 16.37 13.05 -3.85
C LYS A 122 15.56 13.48 -2.65
N VAL A 123 14.44 12.81 -2.42
CA VAL A 123 13.62 12.99 -1.23
C VAL A 123 14.14 12.07 -0.13
N GLY A 124 14.30 12.60 1.07
CA GLY A 124 14.79 11.86 2.24
C GLY A 124 13.78 11.75 3.37
N GLY A 125 12.61 12.39 3.24
CA GLY A 125 11.59 12.33 4.28
C GLY A 125 10.21 12.76 3.81
N MET A 126 9.18 12.18 4.44
CA MET A 126 7.79 12.51 4.18
C MET A 126 6.94 12.25 5.42
N THR A 127 6.22 13.27 5.89
CA THR A 127 5.34 13.18 7.07
C THR A 127 3.87 13.01 6.71
N THR A 128 3.47 13.42 5.49
CA THR A 128 2.10 13.34 4.96
C THR A 128 1.87 12.04 4.18
N PRO A 129 0.63 11.54 4.02
CA PRO A 129 0.33 10.34 3.21
C PRO A 129 0.68 10.51 1.74
N THR A 130 0.51 11.71 1.19
CA THR A 130 0.87 12.09 -0.18
C THR A 130 1.71 13.35 -0.16
N GLY A 131 2.55 13.50 -1.16
CA GLY A 131 3.38 14.69 -1.33
C GLY A 131 3.89 14.83 -2.75
N ASN A 132 4.58 15.92 -3.01
CA ASN A 132 5.20 16.14 -4.30
C ASN A 132 6.41 17.08 -4.21
N VAL A 133 7.22 17.07 -5.27
CA VAL A 133 8.23 18.07 -5.55
C VAL A 133 7.92 18.67 -6.91
N THR A 134 7.66 19.98 -6.95
CA THR A 134 7.40 20.73 -8.17
C THR A 134 8.70 21.31 -8.72
N PHE A 135 9.00 21.02 -9.98
CA PHE A 135 10.06 21.65 -10.74
C PHE A 135 9.44 22.79 -11.56
N THR A 136 9.92 24.00 -11.34
CA THR A 136 9.58 25.19 -12.15
C THR A 136 10.81 25.59 -12.97
N CYS A 137 10.72 25.47 -14.27
CA CYS A 137 11.81 25.77 -15.20
C CYS A 137 11.50 27.04 -15.96
N THR A 138 12.36 28.03 -15.86
CA THR A 138 12.20 29.34 -16.48
C THR A 138 13.38 29.68 -17.40
N ARG A 139 13.11 30.36 -18.50
CA ARG A 139 14.11 30.88 -19.42
C ARG A 139 13.57 32.11 -20.12
N ASN A 140 14.39 33.16 -20.26
CA ASN A 140 13.99 34.36 -20.96
C ASN A 140 13.61 34.07 -22.41
N GLY A 141 12.45 34.59 -22.85
CA GLY A 141 11.90 34.37 -24.21
C GLY A 141 11.13 33.06 -24.39
N TYR A 142 10.96 32.27 -23.34
CA TYR A 142 10.18 31.01 -23.34
C TYR A 142 9.13 31.04 -22.25
N GLY A 143 8.06 30.26 -22.42
CA GLY A 143 7.08 30.04 -21.37
C GLY A 143 7.65 29.14 -20.25
N ASP A 144 7.15 29.32 -19.02
CA ASP A 144 7.53 28.50 -17.89
C ASP A 144 7.08 27.04 -18.08
N ILE A 145 7.94 26.11 -17.70
CA ILE A 145 7.63 24.68 -17.69
C ILE A 145 7.52 24.21 -16.25
N ILE A 146 6.39 23.61 -15.91
CA ILE A 146 6.13 23.06 -14.58
C ILE A 146 5.99 21.55 -14.70
N LYS A 147 6.76 20.81 -13.88
CA LYS A 147 6.69 19.36 -13.76
C LYS A 147 6.59 18.96 -12.30
N THR A 148 5.87 17.86 -12.03
CA THR A 148 5.61 17.40 -10.66
C THR A 148 6.07 15.97 -10.49
N PHE A 149 6.94 15.74 -9.52
CA PHE A 149 7.31 14.44 -9.01
C PHE A 149 6.41 14.12 -7.81
N SER A 150 5.54 13.12 -7.96
CA SER A 150 4.54 12.75 -6.97
C SER A 150 5.05 11.62 -6.06
N LEU A 151 4.67 11.68 -4.78
CA LEU A 151 5.02 10.68 -3.78
C LEU A 151 3.77 10.22 -3.04
N VAL A 152 3.70 8.93 -2.75
CA VAL A 152 2.62 8.35 -1.97
C VAL A 152 3.16 7.32 -0.99
N LYS A 153 2.74 7.41 0.28
CA LYS A 153 2.99 6.37 1.28
C LYS A 153 2.10 5.17 1.00
N VAL A 154 2.68 3.98 1.03
CA VAL A 154 1.96 2.72 0.89
C VAL A 154 2.17 1.93 2.18
N GLU A 155 1.10 1.81 2.95
CA GLU A 155 1.10 1.09 4.21
C GLU A 155 1.07 -0.42 3.98
N ALA A 156 1.83 -1.15 4.81
CA ALA A 156 1.66 -2.59 4.88
C ALA A 156 0.27 -2.91 5.46
N GLY A 157 -0.36 -3.96 4.95
CA GLY A 157 -1.59 -4.47 5.57
C GLY A 157 -1.33 -4.83 7.03
N GLN A 158 -2.31 -4.57 7.89
CA GLN A 158 -2.23 -5.05 9.28
C GLN A 158 -2.22 -6.58 9.27
N ASP A 159 -1.37 -7.16 10.12
CA ASP A 159 -1.43 -8.59 10.39
C ASP A 159 -2.83 -8.94 10.89
N GLY A 160 -3.44 -9.95 10.30
CA GLY A 160 -4.73 -10.45 10.77
C GLY A 160 -4.61 -10.85 12.24
N THR A 161 -5.61 -10.51 13.06
CA THR A 161 -5.66 -10.97 14.44
C THR A 161 -5.71 -12.50 14.46
N SER A 162 -4.78 -13.10 15.19
CA SER A 162 -4.79 -14.56 15.36
C SER A 162 -6.13 -15.03 15.96
N PRO A 163 -6.81 -16.00 15.34
CA PRO A 163 -8.09 -16.48 15.86
C PRO A 163 -7.92 -17.09 17.24
N THR A 164 -8.86 -16.86 18.13
CA THR A 164 -8.95 -17.55 19.41
C THR A 164 -9.91 -18.73 19.27
N ILE A 165 -9.41 -19.92 19.58
CA ILE A 165 -10.18 -21.16 19.56
C ILE A 165 -10.49 -21.55 21.00
N TYR A 166 -11.75 -21.92 21.25
CA TYR A 166 -12.19 -22.47 22.51
C TYR A 166 -12.41 -23.97 22.34
N SER A 167 -11.87 -24.76 23.26
CA SER A 167 -12.00 -26.22 23.23
C SER A 167 -12.34 -26.79 24.61
N VAL A 168 -12.97 -27.94 24.59
CA VAL A 168 -13.30 -28.72 25.80
C VAL A 168 -12.63 -30.08 25.66
N GLU A 169 -11.92 -30.47 26.68
CA GLU A 169 -11.24 -31.78 26.77
C GLU A 169 -11.75 -32.57 27.98
N CYS A 170 -12.05 -33.83 27.75
CA CYS A 170 -12.52 -34.75 28.78
C CYS A 170 -11.43 -35.76 29.11
N SER A 171 -11.26 -36.10 30.38
CA SER A 171 -10.31 -37.13 30.84
C SER A 171 -10.70 -38.54 30.38
N ALA A 172 -11.97 -38.78 30.04
CA ALA A 172 -12.47 -40.01 29.43
C ALA A 172 -13.74 -39.73 28.64
N LEU A 173 -13.98 -40.52 27.59
CA LEU A 173 -15.18 -40.44 26.76
C LEU A 173 -16.37 -41.27 27.28
N ALA A 174 -16.11 -42.16 28.21
CA ALA A 174 -17.14 -43.02 28.76
C ALA A 174 -16.81 -43.40 30.21
N ILE A 175 -17.85 -43.65 30.99
CA ILE A 175 -17.77 -44.27 32.29
C ILE A 175 -18.41 -45.65 32.17
N ASN A 176 -17.61 -46.70 32.32
CA ASN A 176 -18.09 -48.07 32.26
C ASN A 176 -18.64 -48.51 33.62
N LYS A 177 -19.86 -48.99 33.60
CA LYS A 177 -20.46 -49.64 34.75
C LYS A 177 -20.16 -51.13 34.73
N THR A 178 -19.52 -51.65 35.76
CA THR A 178 -19.36 -53.07 35.96
C THR A 178 -20.35 -53.53 37.05
N THR A 179 -21.29 -54.37 36.66
CA THR A 179 -22.23 -54.99 37.62
C THR A 179 -21.71 -56.38 37.84
N PRO A 180 -21.34 -56.71 39.12
CA PRO A 180 -20.96 -58.10 39.48
C PRO A 180 -22.11 -59.07 39.20
N ALA A 181 -21.77 -60.32 38.89
CA ALA A 181 -22.75 -61.36 38.66
C ALA A 181 -23.53 -61.68 39.99
N ASP A 182 -22.93 -61.35 41.13
CA ASP A 182 -23.56 -61.41 42.41
C ASP A 182 -24.37 -60.16 42.72
N THR A 183 -25.66 -60.29 42.89
CA THR A 183 -26.62 -59.22 43.15
C THR A 183 -26.46 -58.49 44.46
N GLN A 184 -25.61 -59.00 45.39
CA GLN A 184 -25.33 -58.37 46.67
C GLN A 184 -24.16 -57.39 46.65
N THR A 185 -23.35 -57.43 45.62
CA THR A 185 -22.21 -56.53 45.47
C THR A 185 -22.61 -55.25 44.67
N ALA A 186 -22.22 -54.08 45.18
CA ALA A 186 -22.51 -52.82 44.53
C ALA A 186 -21.79 -52.75 43.18
N SER A 187 -22.44 -52.15 42.20
CA SER A 187 -21.84 -51.86 40.90
C SER A 187 -20.68 -50.89 41.04
N SER A 188 -19.62 -51.12 40.29
CA SER A 188 -18.48 -50.20 40.23
C SER A 188 -18.50 -49.40 38.91
N TYR A 189 -17.85 -48.22 38.90
CA TYR A 189 -17.73 -47.36 37.77
C TYR A 189 -16.25 -47.10 37.47
N SER A 190 -15.84 -47.16 36.22
CA SER A 190 -14.47 -46.88 35.79
C SER A 190 -14.43 -46.04 34.50
N PRO A 191 -13.80 -44.87 34.52
CA PRO A 191 -13.27 -44.21 35.72
C PRO A 191 -14.40 -43.78 36.67
N ALA A 192 -14.07 -43.56 37.96
CA ALA A 192 -15.06 -43.14 38.95
C ALA A 192 -15.62 -41.74 38.67
N ASN A 193 -14.86 -40.92 37.94
CA ASN A 193 -15.26 -39.60 37.50
C ASN A 193 -14.63 -39.27 36.15
N VAL A 194 -15.20 -38.32 35.44
CA VAL A 194 -14.63 -37.70 34.23
C VAL A 194 -14.41 -36.23 34.55
N VAL A 195 -13.18 -35.75 34.33
CA VAL A 195 -12.83 -34.34 34.47
C VAL A 195 -12.97 -33.69 33.11
N VAL A 196 -13.69 -32.58 33.08
CA VAL A 196 -13.90 -31.75 31.85
C VAL A 196 -13.18 -30.44 32.07
N ASN A 197 -12.27 -30.12 31.18
CA ASN A 197 -11.52 -28.86 31.21
C ASN A 197 -11.84 -28.03 29.96
N SER A 198 -11.99 -26.76 30.17
CA SER A 198 -12.12 -25.80 29.07
C SER A 198 -10.82 -25.01 28.84
N TYR A 199 -10.48 -24.81 27.60
CA TYR A 199 -9.26 -24.13 27.18
C TYR A 199 -9.57 -23.06 26.13
N GLN A 200 -8.74 -22.02 26.11
CA GLN A 200 -8.62 -21.10 25.00
C GLN A 200 -7.19 -21.14 24.47
N GLN A 201 -7.05 -20.94 23.15
CA GLN A 201 -5.79 -20.86 22.46
C GLN A 201 -5.88 -19.78 21.39
N THR A 202 -4.98 -18.82 21.40
CA THR A 202 -4.89 -17.77 20.36
C THR A 202 -3.75 -18.09 19.41
N GLY A 203 -4.06 -18.27 18.12
CA GLY A 203 -3.09 -18.65 17.10
C GLY A 203 -2.32 -19.93 17.46
N ASN A 204 -1.00 -19.88 17.38
CA ASN A 204 -0.10 -20.98 17.76
C ASN A 204 0.39 -20.91 19.21
N GLY A 205 -0.20 -20.04 20.02
CA GLY A 205 0.15 -19.91 21.44
C GLY A 205 -0.20 -21.16 22.24
N ALA A 206 0.26 -21.20 23.50
CA ALA A 206 -0.08 -22.28 24.41
C ALA A 206 -1.57 -22.25 24.76
N LYS A 207 -2.15 -23.45 24.99
CA LYS A 207 -3.48 -23.57 25.56
C LYS A 207 -3.46 -23.06 26.99
N THR A 208 -4.41 -22.21 27.36
CA THR A 208 -4.65 -21.73 28.72
C THR A 208 -6.05 -22.12 29.15
N THR A 209 -6.22 -22.33 30.45
CA THR A 209 -7.55 -22.63 30.99
C THR A 209 -8.48 -21.45 30.80
N TYR A 210 -9.71 -21.71 30.40
CA TYR A 210 -10.76 -20.72 30.24
C TYR A 210 -11.88 -20.98 31.26
N GLN A 211 -12.26 -19.96 32.00
CA GLN A 211 -13.41 -20.05 32.94
C GLN A 211 -14.69 -19.79 32.16
N GLY A 212 -15.55 -20.80 32.09
CA GLY A 212 -16.82 -20.75 31.36
C GLY A 212 -17.91 -21.52 32.16
N TRP A 213 -19.10 -21.48 31.59
CA TRP A 213 -20.25 -22.22 32.11
C TRP A 213 -20.35 -23.55 31.37
N PHE A 214 -20.48 -24.67 32.13
CA PHE A 214 -20.73 -25.97 31.55
C PHE A 214 -22.21 -26.33 31.66
N TRP A 215 -22.74 -26.82 30.55
CA TRP A 215 -24.11 -27.32 30.46
C TRP A 215 -24.05 -28.83 30.26
N ILE A 216 -24.72 -29.58 31.13
CA ILE A 216 -24.80 -31.02 31.05
C ILE A 216 -26.25 -31.38 30.67
N LYS A 217 -26.41 -32.16 29.61
CA LYS A 217 -27.70 -32.73 29.24
C LYS A 217 -27.76 -34.21 29.58
N ALA A 218 -28.82 -34.60 30.21
CA ALA A 218 -29.20 -35.98 30.42
C ALA A 218 -30.51 -36.26 29.67
N GLY A 219 -30.42 -36.83 28.49
CA GLY A 219 -31.55 -36.94 27.57
C GLY A 219 -32.02 -35.55 27.09
N SER A 220 -33.28 -35.18 27.32
CA SER A 220 -33.84 -33.87 27.00
C SER A 220 -33.76 -32.83 28.13
N THR A 221 -33.24 -33.23 29.31
CA THR A 221 -33.20 -32.37 30.50
C THR A 221 -31.83 -31.70 30.65
N ASP A 222 -31.82 -30.39 30.80
CA ASP A 222 -30.61 -29.63 31.11
C ASP A 222 -30.33 -29.70 32.60
N ILE A 223 -29.11 -30.11 32.96
CA ILE A 223 -28.59 -30.11 34.32
C ILE A 223 -27.53 -29.01 34.41
N TYR A 224 -27.80 -27.98 35.18
CA TYR A 224 -26.86 -26.88 35.43
C TYR A 224 -25.93 -27.24 36.62
N LYS A 225 -24.65 -26.91 36.47
CA LYS A 225 -23.70 -26.88 37.57
C LYS A 225 -22.89 -25.59 37.51
#